data_8eb859abd88859888896adcf2610c45f
#
_entry.id   8eb859abd88859888896adcf2610c45f
#
_cell.length_a   1.000
_cell.length_b   1.000
_cell.length_c   1.000
_cell.angle_alpha   90.00
_cell.angle_beta   90.00
_cell.angle_gamma   90.00
#
_symmetry.space_group_name_H-M   'P 1'
#
loop_
_entity.id
_entity.type
_entity.pdbx_description
1 polymer ?
#
loop_
_entity_poly.entity_id
_entity_poly.type
_entity_poly.pdbx_seq_one_letter_code
_entity_poly.pdbx_strand_id
1 'polypeptide(L)'
;MASSAVLAQSGVSNFGGEPTMQFYAAHGWNKTEDLLQIKARVGYYPSMVPQVPQAYVRLMADDTVTIGGQDWRCISGFGHSPEHMALHNAQSQILISGDMLLPSISTNVSVYAQEPQGNALQLFLDSLTKMQHLPDSTLVLPSHGRPFKGAARRIAQLRAHHDERLSELLQACTGQALSAHDALPVLFKRPLNVHQT
;
A
#
# COMPACT_ATOMS: atom_id res chain seq x y z
N MET A 1 -5.44 2.44 10.89
CA MET A 1 -5.85 1.01 10.85
C MET A 1 -7.02 0.68 11.77
N ALA A 2 -7.02 1.05 13.04
CA ALA A 2 -8.14 0.76 13.93
C ALA A 2 -9.48 1.31 13.42
N SER A 3 -9.51 2.52 12.87
CA SER A 3 -10.73 3.13 12.30
C SER A 3 -11.26 2.37 11.09
N SER A 4 -10.38 1.92 10.19
CA SER A 4 -10.77 1.13 9.00
C SER A 4 -11.27 -0.26 9.39
N ALA A 5 -10.66 -0.88 10.41
CA ALA A 5 -11.10 -2.17 10.93
C ALA A 5 -12.46 -2.09 11.64
N VAL A 6 -12.70 -1.04 12.41
CA VAL A 6 -14.00 -0.79 13.06
C VAL A 6 -15.07 -0.51 12.01
N LEU A 7 -14.78 0.31 11.00
CA LEU A 7 -15.69 0.58 9.88
C LEU A 7 -15.99 -0.70 9.09
N ALA A 8 -14.99 -1.51 8.80
CA ALA A 8 -15.18 -2.79 8.12
C ALA A 8 -16.04 -3.78 8.93
N GLN A 9 -15.91 -3.81 10.26
CA GLN A 9 -16.75 -4.64 11.12
C GLN A 9 -18.18 -4.10 11.26
N SER A 10 -18.40 -2.81 11.08
CA SER A 10 -19.75 -2.22 11.08
C SER A 10 -20.55 -2.46 9.80
N GLY A 11 -20.03 -3.27 8.86
CA GLY A 11 -20.68 -3.58 7.59
C GLY A 11 -20.38 -2.58 6.47
N VAL A 12 -19.56 -1.56 6.73
CA VAL A 12 -19.05 -0.64 5.69
C VAL A 12 -17.77 -1.25 5.13
N SER A 13 -17.88 -1.94 4.00
CA SER A 13 -16.73 -2.54 3.33
C SER A 13 -16.00 -1.51 2.48
N ASN A 14 -14.71 -1.31 2.73
CA ASN A 14 -13.84 -0.51 1.86
C ASN A 14 -13.39 -1.28 0.60
N PHE A 15 -13.63 -2.58 0.55
CA PHE A 15 -13.10 -3.50 -0.47
C PHE A 15 -14.18 -4.08 -1.40
N GLY A 16 -15.41 -3.55 -1.37
CA GLY A 16 -16.51 -4.04 -2.17
C GLY A 16 -17.80 -3.26 -1.93
N GLY A 17 -18.90 -3.82 -2.40
CA GLY A 17 -20.22 -3.20 -2.34
C GLY A 17 -20.51 -2.23 -3.48
N GLU A 18 -21.68 -1.64 -3.44
CA GLU A 18 -22.17 -0.71 -4.49
C GLU A 18 -21.23 0.48 -4.73
N PRO A 19 -20.72 1.20 -3.71
CA PRO A 19 -19.84 2.35 -3.92
C PRO A 19 -18.55 1.98 -4.66
N THR A 20 -17.94 0.84 -4.31
CA THR A 20 -16.72 0.36 -4.97
C THR A 20 -17.00 -0.04 -6.41
N MET A 21 -18.10 -0.74 -6.67
CA MET A 21 -18.53 -1.09 -8.03
C MET A 21 -18.71 0.17 -8.90
N GLN A 22 -19.39 1.20 -8.40
CA GLN A 22 -19.59 2.47 -9.10
C GLN A 22 -18.27 3.19 -9.35
N PHE A 23 -17.34 3.17 -8.38
CA PHE A 23 -16.01 3.73 -8.55
C PHE A 23 -15.25 3.07 -9.71
N TYR A 24 -15.22 1.73 -9.77
CA TYR A 24 -14.58 1.00 -10.87
C TYR A 24 -15.24 1.31 -12.22
N ALA A 25 -16.59 1.32 -12.27
CA ALA A 25 -17.32 1.65 -13.48
C ALA A 25 -17.01 3.07 -13.99
N ALA A 26 -16.95 4.05 -13.09
CA ALA A 26 -16.59 5.44 -13.42
C ALA A 26 -15.15 5.58 -13.95
N HIS A 27 -14.27 4.63 -13.64
CA HIS A 27 -12.88 4.59 -14.10
C HIS A 27 -12.63 3.66 -15.29
N GLY A 28 -13.71 3.30 -16.00
CA GLY A 28 -13.66 2.58 -17.29
C GLY A 28 -13.82 1.06 -17.21
N TRP A 29 -14.04 0.50 -16.02
CA TRP A 29 -14.34 -0.93 -15.91
C TRP A 29 -15.76 -1.20 -16.35
N ASN A 30 -15.97 -1.84 -17.51
CA ASN A 30 -17.28 -2.02 -18.13
C ASN A 30 -17.76 -3.48 -18.18
N LYS A 31 -16.95 -4.43 -17.74
CA LYS A 31 -17.31 -5.84 -17.72
C LYS A 31 -18.27 -6.12 -16.58
N THR A 32 -19.54 -6.33 -16.89
CA THR A 32 -20.64 -6.49 -15.93
C THR A 32 -20.38 -7.60 -14.90
N GLU A 33 -19.82 -8.71 -15.34
CA GLU A 33 -19.55 -9.86 -14.47
C GLU A 33 -18.53 -9.52 -13.37
N ASP A 34 -17.45 -8.80 -13.73
CA ASP A 34 -16.43 -8.35 -12.78
C ASP A 34 -17.00 -7.30 -11.80
N LEU A 35 -17.82 -6.37 -12.30
CA LEU A 35 -18.49 -5.37 -11.48
C LEU A 35 -19.45 -6.01 -10.46
N LEU A 36 -20.17 -7.06 -10.85
CA LEU A 36 -21.01 -7.82 -9.93
C LEU A 36 -20.18 -8.57 -8.87
N GLN A 37 -19.01 -9.10 -9.23
CA GLN A 37 -18.09 -9.70 -8.27
C GLN A 37 -17.55 -8.67 -7.27
N ILE A 38 -17.19 -7.46 -7.72
CA ILE A 38 -16.77 -6.36 -6.84
C ILE A 38 -17.90 -5.99 -5.88
N LYS A 39 -19.13 -5.84 -6.40
CA LYS A 39 -20.31 -5.53 -5.59
C LYS A 39 -20.58 -6.60 -4.52
N ALA A 40 -20.38 -7.87 -4.84
CA ALA A 40 -20.63 -8.99 -3.92
C ALA A 40 -19.60 -9.12 -2.79
N ARG A 41 -18.47 -8.40 -2.81
CA ARG A 41 -17.40 -8.45 -1.78
C ARG A 41 -17.77 -7.77 -0.46
N VAL A 42 -19.01 -7.64 -0.14
CA VAL A 42 -19.48 -7.15 1.16
C VAL A 42 -19.04 -8.14 2.24
N GLY A 43 -18.32 -7.67 3.26
CA GLY A 43 -17.86 -8.54 4.35
C GLY A 43 -16.54 -9.29 4.08
N TYR A 44 -15.82 -8.99 2.99
CA TYR A 44 -14.53 -9.61 2.69
C TYR A 44 -13.50 -9.40 3.82
N TYR A 45 -13.36 -8.16 4.32
CA TYR A 45 -12.42 -7.86 5.39
C TYR A 45 -12.79 -8.56 6.72
N PRO A 46 -14.04 -8.52 7.21
CA PRO A 46 -14.43 -9.28 8.40
C PRO A 46 -14.21 -10.79 8.29
N SER A 47 -14.29 -11.37 7.10
CA SER A 47 -14.00 -12.79 6.91
C SER A 47 -12.54 -13.15 7.13
N MET A 48 -11.62 -12.22 6.83
CA MET A 48 -10.18 -12.40 7.05
C MET A 48 -9.73 -11.97 8.43
N VAL A 49 -10.37 -10.97 9.01
CA VAL A 49 -10.05 -10.39 10.32
C VAL A 49 -11.31 -10.44 11.19
N PRO A 50 -11.66 -11.62 11.75
CA PRO A 50 -12.90 -11.79 12.48
C PRO A 50 -12.95 -11.07 13.83
N GLN A 51 -11.80 -10.71 14.37
CA GLN A 51 -11.68 -10.02 15.64
C GLN A 51 -10.76 -8.82 15.54
N VAL A 52 -11.18 -7.70 16.09
CA VAL A 52 -10.37 -6.48 16.21
C VAL A 52 -10.23 -6.14 17.69
N PRO A 53 -9.04 -5.77 18.19
CA PRO A 53 -8.84 -5.34 19.56
C PRO A 53 -9.80 -4.20 19.93
N GLN A 54 -10.47 -4.30 21.06
CA GLN A 54 -11.36 -3.24 21.57
C GLN A 54 -10.58 -2.04 22.14
N ALA A 55 -9.34 -2.28 22.58
CA ALA A 55 -8.45 -1.25 23.09
C ALA A 55 -7.06 -1.40 22.46
N TYR A 56 -6.44 -0.28 22.18
CA TYR A 56 -5.10 -0.24 21.58
C TYR A 56 -4.35 1.00 22.03
N VAL A 57 -3.01 0.95 21.94
CA VAL A 57 -2.14 2.12 22.08
C VAL A 57 -1.84 2.63 20.67
N ARG A 58 -2.17 3.88 20.39
CA ARG A 58 -1.83 4.50 19.11
C ARG A 58 -0.36 4.86 19.10
N LEU A 59 0.35 4.40 18.08
CA LEU A 59 1.72 4.78 17.80
C LEU A 59 1.73 5.88 16.75
N MET A 60 2.51 6.93 16.99
CA MET A 60 2.69 8.05 16.08
C MET A 60 4.10 8.02 15.47
N ALA A 61 4.32 8.81 14.43
CA ALA A 61 5.66 9.02 13.89
C ALA A 61 6.60 9.52 14.99
N ASP A 62 7.80 8.96 15.01
CA ASP A 62 8.88 9.26 15.96
C ASP A 62 8.64 8.82 17.41
N ASP A 63 7.48 8.22 17.74
CA ASP A 63 7.31 7.55 19.01
C ASP A 63 8.36 6.44 19.19
N THR A 64 8.67 6.16 20.45
CA THR A 64 9.56 5.06 20.82
C THR A 64 8.78 3.98 21.56
N VAL A 65 8.97 2.73 21.14
CA VAL A 65 8.40 1.54 21.78
C VAL A 65 9.53 0.68 22.30
N THR A 66 9.48 0.32 23.57
CA THR A 66 10.47 -0.60 24.16
C THR A 66 10.01 -2.04 23.97
N ILE A 67 10.76 -2.85 23.23
CA ILE A 67 10.49 -4.26 22.97
C ILE A 67 11.73 -5.07 23.36
N GLY A 68 11.57 -6.00 24.29
CA GLY A 68 12.69 -6.82 24.76
C GLY A 68 13.82 -6.03 25.40
N GLY A 69 13.51 -4.89 26.04
CA GLY A 69 14.51 -4.00 26.66
C GLY A 69 15.28 -3.13 25.66
N GLN A 70 14.87 -3.11 24.39
CA GLN A 70 15.47 -2.27 23.35
C GLN A 70 14.45 -1.26 22.83
N ASP A 71 14.93 -0.06 22.52
CA ASP A 71 14.08 1.02 22.01
C ASP A 71 14.00 1.00 20.48
N TRP A 72 12.77 1.04 20.00
CA TRP A 72 12.42 1.04 18.58
C TRP A 72 11.71 2.32 18.23
N ARG A 73 12.27 3.10 17.32
CA ARG A 73 11.64 4.30 16.79
C ARG A 73 10.59 3.93 15.76
N CYS A 74 9.40 4.52 15.88
CA CYS A 74 8.30 4.39 14.95
C CYS A 74 8.51 5.27 13.71
N ILE A 75 8.45 4.69 12.51
CA ILE A 75 8.51 5.39 11.23
C ILE A 75 7.18 5.20 10.52
N SER A 76 6.36 6.25 10.46
CA SER A 76 5.08 6.20 9.78
C SER A 76 5.25 6.19 8.26
N GLY A 77 4.46 5.38 7.57
CA GLY A 77 4.36 5.32 6.13
C GLY A 77 2.90 5.34 5.66
N PHE A 78 2.69 5.74 4.41
CA PHE A 78 1.37 5.91 3.79
C PHE A 78 1.37 5.31 2.38
N GLY A 79 0.21 5.26 1.73
CA GLY A 79 0.06 4.81 0.35
C GLY A 79 -0.29 3.33 0.23
N HIS A 80 0.40 2.44 0.96
CA HIS A 80 0.00 1.03 1.06
C HIS A 80 -1.18 0.84 2.01
N SER A 81 -1.15 1.53 3.12
CA SER A 81 -2.25 1.63 4.08
C SER A 81 -2.34 3.06 4.60
N PRO A 82 -3.48 3.49 5.18
CA PRO A 82 -3.67 4.85 5.68
C PRO A 82 -2.62 5.30 6.68
N GLU A 83 -2.15 4.38 7.55
CA GLU A 83 -0.98 4.53 8.41
C GLU A 83 -0.31 3.17 8.54
N HIS A 84 0.84 3.02 7.95
CA HIS A 84 1.74 1.90 8.19
C HIS A 84 2.78 2.31 9.21
N MET A 85 3.16 1.41 10.12
CA MET A 85 4.19 1.69 11.10
C MET A 85 5.37 0.72 10.93
N ALA A 86 6.53 1.24 10.51
CA ALA A 86 7.79 0.54 10.54
C ALA A 86 8.51 0.83 11.86
N LEU A 87 9.33 -0.12 12.33
CA LEU A 87 10.08 0.00 13.59
C LEU A 87 11.58 -0.09 13.32
N HIS A 88 12.34 0.90 13.77
CA HIS A 88 13.79 0.95 13.61
C HIS A 88 14.51 0.94 14.96
N ASN A 89 15.40 -0.03 15.15
CA ASN A 89 16.33 -0.07 16.27
C ASN A 89 17.73 0.32 15.77
N ALA A 90 18.23 1.47 16.24
CA ALA A 90 19.51 2.01 15.80
C ALA A 90 20.70 1.23 16.39
N GLN A 91 20.55 0.66 17.59
CA GLN A 91 21.62 -0.07 18.28
C GLN A 91 21.90 -1.42 17.60
N SER A 92 20.87 -2.18 17.29
CA SER A 92 20.98 -3.46 16.56
C SER A 92 21.06 -3.29 15.04
N GLN A 93 20.86 -2.08 14.53
CA GLN A 93 20.76 -1.78 13.10
C GLN A 93 19.72 -2.66 12.37
N ILE A 94 18.52 -2.74 12.93
CA ILE A 94 17.40 -3.51 12.36
C ILE A 94 16.25 -2.57 12.05
N LEU A 95 15.69 -2.73 10.85
CA LEU A 95 14.43 -2.10 10.41
C LEU A 95 13.39 -3.19 10.16
N ILE A 96 12.32 -3.20 10.93
CA ILE A 96 11.10 -3.98 10.60
C ILE A 96 10.27 -3.08 9.68
N SER A 97 10.37 -3.29 8.37
CA SER A 97 9.75 -2.42 7.37
C SER A 97 8.30 -2.76 7.06
N GLY A 98 7.83 -3.96 7.43
CA GLY A 98 6.53 -4.44 6.99
C GLY A 98 6.41 -4.40 5.47
N ASP A 99 5.28 -3.90 4.96
CA ASP A 99 5.02 -3.77 3.53
C ASP A 99 5.57 -2.48 2.92
N MET A 100 6.13 -1.56 3.72
CA MET A 100 6.64 -0.30 3.17
C MET A 100 7.90 -0.47 2.34
N LEU A 101 8.74 -1.47 2.63
CA LEU A 101 9.98 -1.69 1.89
C LEU A 101 10.24 -3.18 1.70
N LEU A 102 9.95 -3.68 0.51
CA LEU A 102 10.07 -5.08 0.11
C LEU A 102 11.31 -5.29 -0.77
N PRO A 103 11.99 -6.50 -0.71
CA PRO A 103 13.29 -6.71 -1.36
C PRO A 103 13.22 -6.75 -2.88
N SER A 104 12.14 -7.27 -3.48
CA SER A 104 12.10 -7.59 -4.91
C SER A 104 10.87 -7.07 -5.64
N ILE A 105 9.75 -6.86 -4.96
CA ILE A 105 8.50 -6.36 -5.54
C ILE A 105 8.19 -4.97 -5.00
N SER A 106 7.42 -4.17 -5.75
CA SER A 106 6.77 -3.00 -5.19
C SER A 106 5.61 -3.44 -4.31
N THR A 107 5.35 -2.71 -3.24
CA THR A 107 4.14 -2.93 -2.45
C THR A 107 2.90 -2.52 -3.25
N ASN A 108 1.75 -3.06 -2.87
CA ASN A 108 0.49 -2.60 -3.42
C ASN A 108 0.18 -1.19 -2.92
N VAL A 109 -0.12 -0.30 -3.86
CA VAL A 109 -0.55 1.08 -3.59
C VAL A 109 -1.89 1.27 -4.26
N SER A 110 -2.93 1.57 -3.47
CA SER A 110 -4.31 1.58 -3.96
C SER A 110 -5.01 2.89 -3.67
N VAL A 111 -5.87 3.31 -4.60
CA VAL A 111 -6.84 4.38 -4.40
C VAL A 111 -8.20 3.73 -4.12
N TYR A 112 -8.87 4.19 -3.08
CA TYR A 112 -10.15 3.62 -2.63
C TYR A 112 -11.32 4.52 -3.00
N ALA A 113 -12.50 3.92 -3.16
CA ALA A 113 -13.74 4.63 -3.46
C ALA A 113 -14.11 5.71 -2.43
N GLN A 114 -13.64 5.56 -1.18
CA GLN A 114 -13.84 6.52 -0.10
C GLN A 114 -12.94 7.76 -0.22
N GLU A 115 -11.82 7.63 -0.95
CA GLU A 115 -10.84 8.70 -1.15
C GLU A 115 -10.42 8.76 -2.63
N PRO A 116 -11.37 9.05 -3.54
CA PRO A 116 -11.17 8.92 -4.98
C PRO A 116 -10.15 9.92 -5.56
N GLN A 117 -9.84 10.98 -4.81
CA GLN A 117 -8.83 12.00 -5.18
C GLN A 117 -7.49 11.76 -4.45
N GLY A 118 -7.35 10.67 -3.72
CA GLY A 118 -6.14 10.35 -2.98
C GLY A 118 -4.96 10.07 -3.93
N ASN A 119 -3.79 10.67 -3.64
CA ASN A 119 -2.55 10.38 -4.35
C ASN A 119 -1.70 9.39 -3.53
N ALA A 120 -2.16 8.15 -3.48
CA ALA A 120 -1.53 7.10 -2.68
C ALA A 120 -0.09 6.80 -3.13
N LEU A 121 0.22 6.92 -4.44
CA LEU A 121 1.58 6.71 -4.95
C LEU A 121 2.54 7.78 -4.44
N GLN A 122 2.14 9.06 -4.47
CA GLN A 122 2.98 10.14 -3.93
C GLN A 122 3.23 9.95 -2.44
N LEU A 123 2.19 9.61 -1.68
CA LEU A 123 2.30 9.33 -0.25
C LEU A 123 3.26 8.16 0.04
N PHE A 124 3.25 7.12 -0.80
CA PHE A 124 4.18 6.00 -0.70
C PHE A 124 5.62 6.44 -0.98
N LEU A 125 5.86 7.16 -2.06
CA LEU A 125 7.20 7.64 -2.44
C LEU A 125 7.77 8.61 -1.40
N ASP A 126 6.95 9.49 -0.82
CA ASP A 126 7.35 10.39 0.26
C ASP A 126 7.69 9.62 1.54
N SER A 127 6.94 8.56 1.83
CA SER A 127 7.20 7.69 2.99
C SER A 127 8.53 6.96 2.89
N LEU A 128 8.94 6.55 1.68
CA LEU A 128 10.25 5.91 1.46
C LEU A 128 11.43 6.84 1.80
N THR A 129 11.27 8.16 1.64
CA THR A 129 12.32 9.14 1.98
C THR A 129 12.73 9.07 3.45
N LYS A 130 11.80 8.72 4.35
CA LYS A 130 12.07 8.63 5.79
C LYS A 130 13.06 7.50 6.15
N MET A 131 13.21 6.51 5.27
CA MET A 131 14.09 5.35 5.45
C MET A 131 15.37 5.40 4.59
N GLN A 132 15.48 6.34 3.64
CA GLN A 132 16.61 6.38 2.69
C GLN A 132 17.94 6.72 3.32
N HIS A 133 17.93 7.36 4.51
CA HIS A 133 19.16 7.76 5.23
C HIS A 133 19.64 6.74 6.26
N LEU A 134 18.97 5.60 6.35
CA LEU A 134 19.44 4.52 7.22
C LEU A 134 20.77 3.96 6.71
N PRO A 135 21.68 3.56 7.60
CA PRO A 135 22.96 2.95 7.22
C PRO A 135 22.75 1.74 6.27
N ASP A 136 23.63 1.58 5.30
CA ASP A 136 23.58 0.44 4.36
C ASP A 136 23.72 -0.93 5.07
N SER A 137 24.34 -0.94 6.25
CA SER A 137 24.46 -2.12 7.13
C SER A 137 23.14 -2.52 7.80
N THR A 138 22.12 -1.62 7.83
CA THR A 138 20.82 -1.90 8.43
C THR A 138 20.19 -3.12 7.81
N LEU A 139 19.86 -4.12 8.64
CA LEU A 139 19.12 -5.30 8.23
C LEU A 139 17.63 -4.98 8.16
N VAL A 140 17.08 -5.05 6.97
CA VAL A 140 15.65 -4.83 6.71
C VAL A 140 14.91 -6.16 6.84
N LEU A 141 13.90 -6.21 7.69
CA LEU A 141 12.98 -7.32 7.89
C LEU A 141 11.61 -6.95 7.27
N PRO A 142 11.34 -7.38 6.03
CA PRO A 142 10.09 -7.12 5.35
C PRO A 142 9.01 -8.14 5.74
N SER A 143 7.73 -7.82 5.48
CA SER A 143 6.62 -8.78 5.64
C SER A 143 6.60 -9.85 4.52
N HIS A 144 7.19 -9.55 3.36
CA HIS A 144 7.29 -10.47 2.23
C HIS A 144 8.71 -10.53 1.67
N GLY A 145 9.13 -11.73 1.29
CA GLY A 145 10.47 -11.98 0.75
C GLY A 145 11.51 -12.24 1.85
N ARG A 146 12.79 -12.14 1.50
CA ARG A 146 13.90 -12.40 2.43
C ARG A 146 14.40 -11.12 3.07
N PRO A 147 14.92 -11.18 4.30
CA PRO A 147 15.68 -10.07 4.88
C PRO A 147 16.83 -9.61 3.95
N PHE A 148 17.11 -8.32 3.95
CA PHE A 148 18.10 -7.74 3.05
C PHE A 148 18.78 -6.52 3.69
N LYS A 149 19.84 -6.03 3.05
CA LYS A 149 20.57 -4.80 3.41
C LYS A 149 20.60 -3.82 2.24
N GLY A 150 20.93 -2.56 2.49
CA GLY A 150 20.98 -1.51 1.46
C GLY A 150 19.62 -0.91 1.17
N ALA A 151 18.91 -0.46 2.21
CA ALA A 151 17.61 0.20 2.09
C ALA A 151 17.62 1.35 1.09
N ALA A 152 18.63 2.23 1.13
CA ALA A 152 18.76 3.36 0.21
C ALA A 152 18.79 2.93 -1.27
N ARG A 153 19.58 1.88 -1.59
CA ARG A 153 19.64 1.31 -2.95
C ARG A 153 18.28 0.77 -3.38
N ARG A 154 17.61 0.05 -2.49
CA ARG A 154 16.29 -0.51 -2.80
C ARG A 154 15.24 0.58 -3.03
N ILE A 155 15.26 1.65 -2.25
CA ILE A 155 14.39 2.82 -2.42
C ILE A 155 14.65 3.49 -3.77
N ALA A 156 15.91 3.66 -4.16
CA ALA A 156 16.26 4.21 -5.48
C ALA A 156 15.70 3.35 -6.64
N GLN A 157 15.78 2.01 -6.53
CA GLN A 157 15.19 1.10 -7.51
C GLN A 157 13.67 1.23 -7.58
N LEU A 158 12.97 1.36 -6.44
CA LEU A 158 11.53 1.55 -6.42
C LEU A 158 11.12 2.86 -7.07
N ARG A 159 11.83 3.96 -6.78
CA ARG A 159 11.59 5.26 -7.42
C ARG A 159 11.77 5.18 -8.93
N ALA A 160 12.90 4.66 -9.39
CA ALA A 160 13.18 4.50 -10.83
C ALA A 160 12.11 3.64 -11.52
N HIS A 161 11.64 2.56 -10.86
CA HIS A 161 10.56 1.73 -11.38
C HIS A 161 9.24 2.51 -11.54
N HIS A 162 8.85 3.31 -10.54
CA HIS A 162 7.63 4.11 -10.64
C HIS A 162 7.77 5.25 -11.65
N ASP A 163 8.92 5.90 -11.73
CA ASP A 163 9.20 6.94 -12.74
C ASP A 163 9.09 6.38 -14.17
N GLU A 164 9.61 5.17 -14.40
CA GLU A 164 9.45 4.46 -15.67
C GLU A 164 7.98 4.21 -16.00
N ARG A 165 7.20 3.66 -15.05
CA ARG A 165 5.76 3.39 -15.26
C ARG A 165 4.95 4.66 -15.51
N LEU A 166 5.23 5.73 -14.78
CA LEU A 166 4.58 7.03 -15.00
C LEU A 166 4.93 7.61 -16.37
N SER A 167 6.18 7.46 -16.82
CA SER A 167 6.62 7.91 -18.15
C SER A 167 5.93 7.13 -19.27
N GLU A 168 5.79 5.81 -19.14
CA GLU A 168 5.06 4.98 -20.10
C GLU A 168 3.58 5.37 -20.16
N LEU A 169 2.95 5.62 -19.01
CA LEU A 169 1.56 6.06 -18.95
C LEU A 169 1.38 7.44 -19.60
N LEU A 170 2.26 8.39 -19.29
CA LEU A 170 2.23 9.72 -19.88
C LEU A 170 2.36 9.65 -21.41
N GLN A 171 3.26 8.82 -21.92
CA GLN A 171 3.41 8.60 -23.35
C GLN A 171 2.14 8.00 -23.98
N ALA A 172 1.52 7.03 -23.33
CA ALA A 172 0.28 6.42 -23.83
C ALA A 172 -0.88 7.43 -23.88
N CYS A 173 -0.92 8.41 -22.96
CA CYS A 173 -1.93 9.48 -22.93
C CYS A 173 -1.67 10.60 -23.97
N THR A 174 -0.51 10.64 -24.63
CA THR A 174 -0.18 11.73 -25.55
C THR A 174 -1.08 11.75 -26.81
N GLY A 175 -1.55 10.60 -27.25
CA GLY A 175 -2.37 10.48 -28.48
C GLY A 175 -3.85 10.32 -28.25
N GLN A 176 -4.28 10.02 -27.02
CA GLN A 176 -5.68 9.72 -26.69
C GLN A 176 -5.94 9.82 -25.18
N ALA A 177 -7.18 10.12 -24.82
CA ALA A 177 -7.63 10.01 -23.44
C ALA A 177 -7.79 8.53 -23.07
N LEU A 178 -7.24 8.13 -21.92
CA LEU A 178 -7.35 6.78 -21.38
C LEU A 178 -8.12 6.82 -20.06
N SER A 179 -9.01 5.86 -19.84
CA SER A 179 -9.52 5.57 -18.51
C SER A 179 -8.46 4.82 -17.68
N ALA A 180 -8.65 4.72 -16.36
CA ALA A 180 -7.76 3.92 -15.53
C ALA A 180 -7.73 2.44 -15.96
N HIS A 181 -8.87 1.90 -16.40
CA HIS A 181 -8.96 0.54 -16.94
C HIS A 181 -8.13 0.38 -18.23
N ASP A 182 -8.18 1.37 -19.14
CA ASP A 182 -7.40 1.33 -20.39
C ASP A 182 -5.90 1.45 -20.13
N ALA A 183 -5.49 2.04 -19.02
CA ALA A 183 -4.11 2.16 -18.60
C ALA A 183 -3.51 0.84 -18.05
N LEU A 184 -4.33 -0.12 -17.62
CA LEU A 184 -3.85 -1.38 -17.03
C LEU A 184 -2.86 -2.14 -17.92
N PRO A 185 -3.09 -2.39 -19.21
CA PRO A 185 -2.13 -3.10 -20.07
C PRO A 185 -0.85 -2.30 -20.34
N VAL A 186 -0.86 -0.98 -20.17
CA VAL A 186 0.35 -0.15 -20.22
C VAL A 186 1.22 -0.39 -18.99
N LEU A 187 0.59 -0.39 -17.81
CA LEU A 187 1.29 -0.48 -16.52
C LEU A 187 1.66 -1.91 -16.14
N PHE A 188 0.85 -2.89 -16.55
CA PHE A 188 1.01 -4.30 -16.15
C PHE A 188 1.17 -5.19 -17.37
N LYS A 189 2.35 -5.80 -17.51
CA LYS A 189 2.69 -6.71 -18.64
C LYS A 189 1.99 -8.08 -18.56
N ARG A 190 1.25 -8.35 -17.48
CA ARG A 190 0.47 -9.58 -17.26
C ARG A 190 -1.00 -9.23 -17.07
N PRO A 191 -1.92 -10.11 -17.52
CA PRO A 191 -3.33 -9.94 -17.19
C PRO A 191 -3.54 -9.88 -15.67
N LEU A 192 -4.33 -8.91 -15.23
CA LEU A 192 -4.76 -8.80 -13.85
C LEU A 192 -6.17 -9.38 -13.72
N ASN A 193 -6.41 -10.08 -12.62
CA ASN A 193 -7.78 -10.47 -12.26
C ASN A 193 -8.40 -9.38 -11.37
N VAL A 194 -9.71 -9.49 -11.14
CA VAL A 194 -10.51 -8.54 -10.33
C VAL A 194 -9.98 -8.35 -8.90
N HIS A 195 -9.14 -9.27 -8.39
CA HIS A 195 -8.53 -9.15 -7.06
C HIS A 195 -7.20 -8.40 -7.06
N GLN A 196 -6.61 -8.19 -8.24
CA GLN A 196 -5.29 -7.58 -8.42
C GLN A 196 -5.37 -6.15 -8.97
N THR A 197 -6.55 -5.72 -9.29
CA THR A 197 -6.92 -4.36 -9.71
C THR A 197 -7.59 -3.64 -8.56
#